data_7b7a704b8d155bd682813722c8b22aaa
#
_entry.id   7b7a704b8d155bd682813722c8b22aaa
#
_cell.length_a   1.000
_cell.length_b   1.000
_cell.length_c   1.000
_cell.angle_alpha   90.00
_cell.angle_beta   90.00
_cell.angle_gamma   90.00
#
_symmetry.space_group_name_H-M   'P 1'
#
loop_
_entity.id
_entity.type
_entity.pdbx_description
1 polymer ?
#
loop_
_entity_poly.entity_id
_entity_poly.type
_entity_poly.pdbx_seq_one_letter_code
_entity_poly.pdbx_strand_id
1 'polypeptide(L)'
;MNKVSIIGFGRFGAMLHALLSKGFEVDVFDKNPINNTEINEVSFEDALKNETIFIAVPIRDFEELIINISDKIESGKTLIDVCSVKVFPKKVMKDNLPTQTDIIATHPLFGPDSLKDSGSVMTMESVRNNFERYDFWKNYFESQNITIEEISAEEHDMMAARSQGLTHFVGRVIDDFGTNQTRIDTEGYKALHKLVSQTCKDRWELFEDIQNFNPYTEKMISELNGSFKKISEIIEK
;
A
#
# COMPACT_ATOMS: atom_id res chain seq x y z
N MET A 1 16.04 -16.60 -10.26
CA MET A 1 15.89 -15.62 -9.15
C MET A 1 15.64 -16.42 -7.87
N ASN A 2 16.59 -16.46 -6.94
CA ASN A 2 16.43 -17.23 -5.69
C ASN A 2 16.39 -16.32 -4.45
N LYS A 3 16.75 -15.04 -4.63
CA LYS A 3 16.88 -14.08 -3.54
C LYS A 3 16.26 -12.72 -3.91
N VAL A 4 15.57 -12.11 -2.96
CA VAL A 4 14.90 -10.80 -3.11
C VAL A 4 15.16 -9.93 -1.89
N SER A 5 14.95 -8.63 -2.01
CA SER A 5 15.06 -7.70 -0.88
C SER A 5 13.73 -7.05 -0.55
N ILE A 6 13.55 -6.74 0.73
CA ILE A 6 12.52 -5.82 1.23
C ILE A 6 13.22 -4.64 1.90
N ILE A 7 12.89 -3.44 1.48
CA ILE A 7 13.26 -2.20 2.16
C ILE A 7 12.04 -1.68 2.91
N GLY A 8 12.12 -1.66 4.25
CA GLY A 8 11.04 -1.35 5.17
C GLY A 8 10.43 -2.60 5.82
N PHE A 9 10.55 -2.70 7.15
CA PHE A 9 10.07 -3.86 7.92
C PHE A 9 9.04 -3.45 8.99
N GLY A 10 8.09 -2.58 8.59
CA GLY A 10 6.89 -2.30 9.36
C GLY A 10 5.92 -3.49 9.36
N ARG A 11 4.69 -3.27 9.84
CA ARG A 11 3.64 -4.32 9.88
C ARG A 11 3.43 -4.99 8.52
N PHE A 12 3.40 -4.19 7.44
CA PHE A 12 3.23 -4.71 6.09
C PHE A 12 4.49 -5.43 5.58
N GLY A 13 5.68 -4.86 5.80
CA GLY A 13 6.96 -5.49 5.42
C GLY A 13 7.14 -6.87 6.05
N ALA A 14 6.73 -7.04 7.31
CA ALA A 14 6.76 -8.35 7.99
C ALA A 14 5.80 -9.36 7.33
N MET A 15 4.60 -8.95 6.96
CA MET A 15 3.67 -9.80 6.22
C MET A 15 4.19 -10.14 4.82
N LEU A 16 4.75 -9.17 4.12
CA LEU A 16 5.35 -9.37 2.79
C LEU A 16 6.54 -10.34 2.87
N HIS A 17 7.38 -10.24 3.91
CA HIS A 17 8.44 -11.21 4.18
C HIS A 17 7.88 -12.62 4.30
N ALA A 18 6.86 -12.83 5.12
CA ALA A 18 6.24 -14.15 5.29
C ALA A 18 5.63 -14.69 3.97
N LEU A 19 5.11 -13.81 3.13
CA LEU A 19 4.60 -14.18 1.80
C LEU A 19 5.75 -14.59 0.86
N LEU A 20 6.81 -13.78 0.76
CA LEU A 20 7.93 -14.00 -0.16
C LEU A 20 8.83 -15.17 0.27
N SER A 21 8.97 -15.41 1.58
CA SER A 21 9.78 -16.53 2.12
C SER A 21 9.25 -17.92 1.74
N LYS A 22 8.05 -18.02 1.18
CA LYS A 22 7.52 -19.28 0.63
C LYS A 22 8.23 -19.71 -0.66
N GLY A 23 8.86 -18.77 -1.38
CA GLY A 23 9.51 -19.04 -2.67
C GLY A 23 10.93 -18.50 -2.80
N PHE A 24 11.39 -17.66 -1.87
CA PHE A 24 12.67 -16.96 -1.98
C PHE A 24 13.40 -16.89 -0.65
N GLU A 25 14.73 -16.74 -0.73
CA GLU A 25 15.51 -16.16 0.36
C GLU A 25 15.24 -14.64 0.37
N VAL A 26 14.93 -14.09 1.55
CA VAL A 26 14.52 -12.69 1.67
C VAL A 26 15.51 -11.94 2.54
N ASP A 27 16.24 -11.01 1.94
CA ASP A 27 17.04 -10.02 2.64
C ASP A 27 16.16 -8.85 3.06
N VAL A 28 16.32 -8.37 4.28
CA VAL A 28 15.51 -7.29 4.81
C VAL A 28 16.39 -6.17 5.32
N PHE A 29 16.04 -4.95 4.94
CA PHE A 29 16.60 -3.74 5.54
C PHE A 29 15.47 -2.87 6.10
N ASP A 30 15.68 -2.37 7.31
CA ASP A 30 14.87 -1.27 7.91
C ASP A 30 15.80 -0.25 8.55
N LYS A 31 15.38 1.02 8.60
CA LYS A 31 16.13 2.08 9.29
C LYS A 31 16.20 1.88 10.81
N ASN A 32 15.29 1.07 11.37
CA ASN A 32 15.31 0.68 12.76
C ASN A 32 15.76 -0.79 12.89
N PRO A 33 16.48 -1.17 13.93
CA PRO A 33 16.92 -2.55 14.15
C PRO A 33 15.73 -3.53 14.19
N ILE A 34 15.89 -4.67 13.52
CA ILE A 34 14.89 -5.73 13.49
C ILE A 34 15.19 -6.70 14.63
N ASN A 35 14.38 -6.65 15.69
CA ASN A 35 14.54 -7.54 16.85
C ASN A 35 13.89 -8.92 16.61
N ASN A 36 14.28 -9.59 15.51
CA ASN A 36 13.83 -10.94 15.17
C ASN A 36 14.94 -11.73 14.50
N THR A 37 15.43 -12.76 15.16
CA THR A 37 16.56 -13.59 14.69
C THR A 37 16.22 -14.52 13.52
N GLU A 38 14.95 -14.67 13.16
CA GLU A 38 14.50 -15.44 12.00
C GLU A 38 14.57 -14.62 10.70
N ILE A 39 14.81 -13.31 10.80
CA ILE A 39 14.90 -12.40 9.66
C ILE A 39 16.36 -12.22 9.28
N ASN A 40 16.66 -12.38 8.01
CA ASN A 40 17.98 -12.07 7.46
C ASN A 40 18.11 -10.55 7.28
N GLU A 41 18.40 -9.84 8.37
CA GLU A 41 18.67 -8.41 8.34
C GLU A 41 20.03 -8.15 7.69
N VAL A 42 20.05 -7.27 6.69
CA VAL A 42 21.25 -6.92 5.93
C VAL A 42 21.52 -5.41 5.96
N SER A 43 22.71 -5.00 5.52
CA SER A 43 22.99 -3.57 5.30
C SER A 43 22.11 -2.99 4.17
N PHE A 44 21.95 -1.67 4.16
CA PHE A 44 21.23 -0.98 3.09
C PHE A 44 21.84 -1.28 1.71
N GLU A 45 23.15 -1.23 1.63
CA GLU A 45 23.93 -1.51 0.42
C GLU A 45 23.76 -2.96 -0.04
N ASP A 46 23.68 -3.91 0.88
CA ASP A 46 23.46 -5.32 0.53
C ASP A 46 22.03 -5.56 0.05
N ALA A 47 21.03 -4.90 0.63
CA ALA A 47 19.65 -4.96 0.16
C ALA A 47 19.50 -4.46 -1.28
N LEU A 48 20.32 -3.50 -1.70
CA LEU A 48 20.30 -2.99 -3.08
C LEU A 48 20.97 -3.92 -4.11
N LYS A 49 21.69 -4.96 -3.69
CA LYS A 49 22.37 -5.89 -4.61
C LYS A 49 21.45 -6.89 -5.27
N ASN A 50 20.33 -7.24 -4.63
CA ASN A 50 19.40 -8.23 -5.17
C ASN A 50 18.74 -7.74 -6.47
N GLU A 51 18.36 -8.68 -7.32
CA GLU A 51 17.76 -8.41 -8.62
C GLU A 51 16.36 -7.80 -8.50
N THR A 52 15.59 -8.22 -7.49
CA THR A 52 14.26 -7.64 -7.18
C THR A 52 14.24 -7.05 -5.78
N ILE A 53 13.75 -5.84 -5.69
CA ILE A 53 13.68 -5.05 -4.47
C ILE A 53 12.24 -4.57 -4.26
N PHE A 54 11.64 -4.99 -3.17
CA PHE A 54 10.34 -4.52 -2.72
C PHE A 54 10.50 -3.30 -1.82
N ILE A 55 9.75 -2.24 -2.10
CA ILE A 55 9.78 -0.99 -1.34
C ILE A 55 8.52 -0.94 -0.46
N ALA A 56 8.70 -1.19 0.85
CA ALA A 56 7.63 -1.27 1.84
C ALA A 56 7.76 -0.19 2.93
N VAL A 57 8.20 1.00 2.54
CA VAL A 57 8.31 2.18 3.42
C VAL A 57 7.02 2.99 3.44
N PRO A 58 6.79 3.88 4.44
CA PRO A 58 5.70 4.83 4.42
C PRO A 58 5.68 5.68 3.14
N ILE A 59 4.50 6.03 2.65
CA ILE A 59 4.34 6.78 1.39
C ILE A 59 5.09 8.11 1.43
N ARG A 60 5.07 8.80 2.58
CA ARG A 60 5.78 10.08 2.80
C ARG A 60 7.31 9.96 2.74
N ASP A 61 7.87 8.79 3.02
CA ASP A 61 9.31 8.52 2.97
C ASP A 61 9.75 7.99 1.59
N PHE A 62 8.80 7.69 0.69
CA PHE A 62 9.04 6.97 -0.54
C PHE A 62 9.91 7.75 -1.54
N GLU A 63 9.61 9.01 -1.76
CA GLU A 63 10.34 9.85 -2.72
C GLU A 63 11.80 10.04 -2.30
N GLU A 64 12.03 10.38 -1.03
CA GLU A 64 13.39 10.53 -0.50
C GLU A 64 14.19 9.23 -0.65
N LEU A 65 13.59 8.08 -0.35
CA LEU A 65 14.25 6.79 -0.54
C LEU A 65 14.62 6.56 -2.00
N ILE A 66 13.68 6.74 -2.94
CA ILE A 66 13.93 6.48 -4.36
C ILE A 66 15.01 7.41 -4.91
N ILE A 67 15.02 8.70 -4.53
CA ILE A 67 16.08 9.62 -4.90
C ILE A 67 17.44 9.16 -4.34
N ASN A 68 17.50 8.74 -3.09
CA ASN A 68 18.73 8.29 -2.42
C ASN A 68 19.32 6.99 -2.99
N ILE A 69 18.50 6.16 -3.66
CA ILE A 69 18.99 4.92 -4.28
C ILE A 69 19.19 5.03 -5.79
N SER A 70 18.73 6.09 -6.42
CA SER A 70 18.67 6.19 -7.88
C SER A 70 20.03 6.00 -8.57
N ASP A 71 21.10 6.53 -8.01
CA ASP A 71 22.48 6.39 -8.49
C ASP A 71 23.16 5.07 -8.05
N LYS A 72 22.55 4.31 -7.15
CA LYS A 72 23.05 3.02 -6.63
C LYS A 72 22.35 1.83 -7.29
N ILE A 73 21.24 2.06 -7.96
CA ILE A 73 20.48 1.00 -8.66
C ILE A 73 21.17 0.70 -10.00
N GLU A 74 21.71 -0.50 -10.09
CA GLU A 74 22.32 -0.98 -11.32
C GLU A 74 21.27 -1.37 -12.37
N SER A 75 21.69 -1.39 -13.63
CA SER A 75 20.88 -1.94 -14.73
C SER A 75 20.46 -3.39 -14.45
N GLY A 76 19.28 -3.76 -14.90
CA GLY A 76 18.78 -5.14 -14.79
C GLY A 76 18.04 -5.43 -13.49
N LYS A 77 17.77 -4.45 -12.65
CA LYS A 77 16.97 -4.63 -11.43
C LYS A 77 15.48 -4.40 -11.66
N THR A 78 14.67 -4.95 -10.78
CA THR A 78 13.21 -4.73 -10.71
C THR A 78 12.87 -4.10 -9.36
N LEU A 79 12.22 -2.95 -9.37
CA LEU A 79 11.68 -2.33 -8.17
C LEU A 79 10.16 -2.47 -8.15
N ILE A 80 9.65 -2.95 -7.03
CA ILE A 80 8.22 -3.20 -6.81
C ILE A 80 7.78 -2.40 -5.59
N ASP A 81 6.89 -1.44 -5.77
CA ASP A 81 6.27 -0.72 -4.66
C ASP A 81 5.03 -1.46 -4.15
N VAL A 82 4.70 -1.29 -2.87
CA VAL A 82 3.50 -1.85 -2.22
C VAL A 82 2.65 -0.77 -1.54
N CYS A 83 2.78 0.48 -1.97
CA CYS A 83 2.05 1.60 -1.39
C CYS A 83 0.54 1.50 -1.60
N SER A 84 -0.22 2.14 -0.72
CA SER A 84 -1.69 2.20 -0.82
C SER A 84 -2.21 3.23 -1.84
N VAL A 85 -1.32 4.07 -2.40
CA VAL A 85 -1.58 4.96 -3.54
C VAL A 85 -0.67 4.59 -4.68
N LYS A 86 -1.04 4.87 -5.94
CA LYS A 86 -0.29 4.37 -7.10
C LYS A 86 0.30 5.46 -7.98
N VAL A 87 -0.40 6.56 -8.22
CA VAL A 87 0.07 7.64 -9.11
C VAL A 87 1.38 8.24 -8.60
N PHE A 88 1.46 8.54 -7.31
CA PHE A 88 2.64 9.15 -6.70
C PHE A 88 3.88 8.23 -6.78
N PRO A 89 3.91 6.99 -6.25
CA PRO A 89 5.10 6.15 -6.30
C PRO A 89 5.48 5.77 -7.73
N LYS A 90 4.53 5.52 -8.63
CA LYS A 90 4.78 5.30 -10.06
C LYS A 90 5.57 6.47 -10.66
N LYS A 91 5.09 7.71 -10.44
CA LYS A 91 5.75 8.92 -10.94
C LYS A 91 7.16 9.05 -10.39
N VAL A 92 7.32 8.91 -9.07
CA VAL A 92 8.63 9.03 -8.40
C VAL A 92 9.63 8.02 -8.96
N MET A 93 9.24 6.75 -9.10
CA MET A 93 10.12 5.71 -9.66
C MET A 93 10.46 5.98 -11.12
N LYS A 94 9.48 6.38 -11.95
CA LYS A 94 9.73 6.68 -13.38
C LYS A 94 10.70 7.81 -13.59
N ASP A 95 10.57 8.86 -12.78
CA ASP A 95 11.33 10.10 -12.95
C ASP A 95 12.77 9.98 -12.41
N ASN A 96 13.01 9.13 -11.42
CA ASN A 96 14.30 9.06 -10.73
C ASN A 96 15.10 7.78 -11.00
N LEU A 97 14.47 6.64 -11.28
CA LEU A 97 15.22 5.39 -11.49
C LEU A 97 15.81 5.30 -12.90
N PRO A 98 16.99 4.67 -13.06
CA PRO A 98 17.61 4.43 -14.36
C PRO A 98 16.65 3.78 -15.35
N THR A 99 16.73 4.14 -16.62
CA THR A 99 15.85 3.61 -17.68
C THR A 99 15.95 2.10 -17.86
N GLN A 100 17.07 1.49 -17.49
CA GLN A 100 17.34 0.06 -17.52
C GLN A 100 16.93 -0.66 -16.22
N THR A 101 15.85 -0.22 -15.58
CA THR A 101 15.28 -0.81 -14.37
C THR A 101 13.82 -1.13 -14.65
N ASP A 102 13.35 -2.34 -14.32
CA ASP A 102 11.91 -2.65 -14.36
C ASP A 102 11.20 -2.00 -13.18
N ILE A 103 9.98 -1.57 -13.40
CA ILE A 103 9.12 -0.94 -12.40
C ILE A 103 7.75 -1.63 -12.43
N ILE A 104 7.37 -2.19 -11.29
CA ILE A 104 6.05 -2.78 -11.11
C ILE A 104 5.35 -2.02 -9.97
N ALA A 105 4.23 -1.40 -10.27
CA ALA A 105 3.41 -0.77 -9.25
C ALA A 105 2.40 -1.79 -8.71
N THR A 106 2.35 -1.98 -7.38
CA THR A 106 1.40 -2.90 -6.76
C THR A 106 0.68 -2.26 -5.57
N HIS A 107 -0.56 -2.66 -5.33
CA HIS A 107 -1.24 -2.39 -4.07
C HIS A 107 -1.96 -3.64 -3.58
N PRO A 108 -1.42 -4.34 -2.57
CA PRO A 108 -2.13 -5.40 -1.87
C PRO A 108 -3.35 -4.81 -1.14
N LEU A 109 -4.56 -5.20 -1.55
CA LEU A 109 -5.81 -4.73 -0.93
C LEU A 109 -6.13 -5.50 0.37
N PHE A 110 -5.08 -5.94 1.04
CA PHE A 110 -5.11 -6.67 2.31
C PHE A 110 -3.94 -6.23 3.19
N GLY A 111 -4.14 -6.32 4.48
CA GLY A 111 -3.09 -6.06 5.46
C GLY A 111 -2.85 -7.27 6.35
N PRO A 112 -1.97 -7.17 7.36
CA PRO A 112 -1.63 -8.26 8.26
C PRO A 112 -2.83 -8.92 8.94
N ASP A 113 -3.88 -8.14 9.21
CA ASP A 113 -5.09 -8.60 9.90
C ASP A 113 -6.17 -9.14 8.93
N SER A 114 -5.97 -9.04 7.62
CA SER A 114 -6.99 -9.36 6.60
C SER A 114 -6.50 -10.26 5.47
N LEU A 115 -5.23 -10.67 5.46
CA LEU A 115 -4.73 -11.68 4.53
C LEU A 115 -5.46 -12.99 4.79
N LYS A 116 -6.06 -13.56 3.74
CA LYS A 116 -6.79 -14.83 3.80
C LYS A 116 -6.10 -15.87 2.93
N ASP A 117 -6.37 -17.13 3.20
CA ASP A 117 -5.86 -18.25 2.40
C ASP A 117 -6.43 -18.22 0.96
N SER A 118 -7.55 -17.53 0.74
CA SER A 118 -8.15 -17.29 -0.57
C SER A 118 -8.98 -16.00 -0.59
N GLY A 119 -9.12 -15.40 -1.78
CA GLY A 119 -9.92 -14.19 -1.97
C GLY A 119 -9.23 -12.89 -1.57
N SER A 120 -7.93 -12.90 -1.36
CA SER A 120 -7.11 -11.68 -1.29
C SER A 120 -6.88 -11.12 -2.69
N VAL A 121 -6.94 -9.80 -2.84
CA VAL A 121 -6.79 -9.11 -4.12
C VAL A 121 -5.59 -8.17 -4.05
N MET A 122 -4.83 -8.10 -5.14
CA MET A 122 -3.74 -7.13 -5.33
C MET A 122 -3.91 -6.46 -6.68
N THR A 123 -3.78 -5.15 -6.74
CA THR A 123 -3.68 -4.45 -8.02
C THR A 123 -2.24 -4.44 -8.51
N MET A 124 -2.04 -4.56 -9.82
CA MET A 124 -0.71 -4.52 -10.44
C MET A 124 -0.72 -3.72 -11.73
N GLU A 125 0.36 -2.97 -11.97
CA GLU A 125 0.63 -2.31 -13.24
C GLU A 125 2.08 -2.56 -13.68
N SER A 126 2.25 -2.96 -14.94
CA SER A 126 3.55 -3.01 -15.61
C SER A 126 3.95 -1.60 -16.07
N VAL A 127 4.71 -0.87 -15.24
CA VAL A 127 5.10 0.52 -15.54
C VAL A 127 6.29 0.58 -16.49
N ARG A 128 7.27 -0.32 -16.30
CA ARG A 128 8.45 -0.52 -17.16
C ARG A 128 8.89 -1.97 -17.06
N ASN A 129 9.02 -2.65 -18.18
CA ASN A 129 9.22 -4.11 -18.23
C ASN A 129 10.29 -4.48 -19.28
N ASN A 130 11.52 -3.98 -19.11
CA ASN A 130 12.63 -4.22 -20.04
C ASN A 130 13.12 -5.68 -20.02
N PHE A 131 12.95 -6.35 -18.88
CA PHE A 131 13.48 -7.69 -18.59
C PHE A 131 12.37 -8.75 -18.48
N GLU A 132 11.15 -8.40 -18.87
CA GLU A 132 9.99 -9.30 -18.91
C GLU A 132 9.67 -9.99 -17.56
N ARG A 133 9.90 -9.29 -16.43
CA ARG A 133 9.70 -9.86 -15.10
C ARG A 133 8.29 -9.64 -14.54
N TYR A 134 7.47 -8.84 -15.20
CA TYR A 134 6.11 -8.59 -14.74
C TYR A 134 5.29 -9.88 -14.63
N ASP A 135 5.29 -10.70 -15.67
CA ASP A 135 4.53 -11.96 -15.68
C ASP A 135 5.04 -12.95 -14.64
N PHE A 136 6.36 -12.96 -14.38
CA PHE A 136 6.94 -13.80 -13.32
C PHE A 136 6.34 -13.41 -11.95
N TRP A 137 6.29 -12.12 -11.61
CA TRP A 137 5.77 -11.66 -10.33
C TRP A 137 4.26 -11.81 -10.24
N LYS A 138 3.51 -11.56 -11.31
CA LYS A 138 2.09 -11.84 -11.40
C LYS A 138 1.79 -13.30 -11.10
N ASN A 139 2.41 -14.22 -11.82
CA ASN A 139 2.25 -15.66 -11.61
C ASN A 139 2.65 -16.12 -10.21
N TYR A 140 3.70 -15.52 -9.63
CA TYR A 140 4.09 -15.81 -8.26
C TYR A 140 2.97 -15.46 -7.28
N PHE A 141 2.42 -14.25 -7.33
CA PHE A 141 1.34 -13.84 -6.43
C PHE A 141 0.06 -14.65 -6.65
N GLU A 142 -0.29 -14.96 -7.88
CA GLU A 142 -1.41 -15.85 -8.20
C GLU A 142 -1.22 -17.26 -7.60
N SER A 143 0.02 -17.78 -7.62
CA SER A 143 0.35 -19.06 -6.98
C SER A 143 0.19 -19.05 -5.46
N GLN A 144 0.18 -17.87 -4.84
CA GLN A 144 -0.10 -17.66 -3.42
C GLN A 144 -1.60 -17.40 -3.13
N ASN A 145 -2.50 -17.75 -4.08
CA ASN A 145 -3.94 -17.53 -4.00
C ASN A 145 -4.36 -16.05 -3.88
N ILE A 146 -3.57 -15.15 -4.47
CA ILE A 146 -3.88 -13.73 -4.56
C ILE A 146 -4.43 -13.46 -5.96
N THR A 147 -5.63 -12.92 -6.05
CA THR A 147 -6.22 -12.48 -7.34
C THR A 147 -5.54 -11.19 -7.77
N ILE A 148 -5.04 -11.15 -9.00
CA ILE A 148 -4.40 -9.96 -9.57
C ILE A 148 -5.40 -9.18 -10.42
N GLU A 149 -5.59 -7.91 -10.08
CA GLU A 149 -6.34 -6.94 -10.86
C GLU A 149 -5.36 -6.02 -11.58
N GLU A 150 -5.26 -6.19 -12.91
CA GLU A 150 -4.35 -5.39 -13.75
C GLU A 150 -5.04 -4.08 -14.13
N ILE A 151 -4.68 -2.99 -13.45
CA ILE A 151 -5.23 -1.65 -13.69
C ILE A 151 -4.11 -0.60 -13.65
N SER A 152 -4.33 0.53 -14.33
CA SER A 152 -3.39 1.64 -14.29
C SER A 152 -3.38 2.32 -12.91
N ALA A 153 -2.28 2.99 -12.56
CA ALA A 153 -2.15 3.76 -11.32
C ALA A 153 -3.25 4.83 -11.22
N GLU A 154 -3.57 5.47 -12.33
CA GLU A 154 -4.59 6.51 -12.42
C GLU A 154 -5.99 5.95 -12.14
N GLU A 155 -6.34 4.83 -12.74
CA GLU A 155 -7.60 4.14 -12.49
C GLU A 155 -7.68 3.62 -11.05
N HIS A 156 -6.59 3.02 -10.56
CA HIS A 156 -6.48 2.60 -9.17
C HIS A 156 -6.80 3.76 -8.21
N ASP A 157 -6.08 4.87 -8.31
CA ASP A 157 -6.20 5.98 -7.35
C ASP A 157 -7.57 6.67 -7.44
N MET A 158 -8.18 6.73 -8.63
CA MET A 158 -9.54 7.23 -8.81
C MET A 158 -10.57 6.34 -8.09
N MET A 159 -10.44 5.02 -8.18
CA MET A 159 -11.30 4.06 -7.48
C MET A 159 -11.00 4.03 -5.98
N ALA A 160 -9.73 4.04 -5.59
CA ALA A 160 -9.29 4.00 -4.20
C ALA A 160 -9.74 5.25 -3.43
N ALA A 161 -9.76 6.43 -4.03
CA ALA A 161 -10.27 7.65 -3.40
C ALA A 161 -11.74 7.48 -2.97
N ARG A 162 -12.57 6.83 -3.81
CA ARG A 162 -14.01 6.63 -3.55
C ARG A 162 -14.34 5.36 -2.75
N SER A 163 -13.37 4.53 -2.48
CA SER A 163 -13.51 3.34 -1.65
C SER A 163 -12.67 3.45 -0.38
N GLN A 164 -11.39 3.14 -0.44
CA GLN A 164 -10.46 3.16 0.70
C GLN A 164 -10.34 4.58 1.30
N GLY A 165 -10.09 5.60 0.47
CA GLY A 165 -9.96 6.99 0.92
C GLY A 165 -11.22 7.48 1.64
N LEU A 166 -12.40 7.24 1.03
CA LEU A 166 -13.69 7.54 1.64
C LEU A 166 -13.90 6.80 2.97
N THR A 167 -13.60 5.49 2.99
CA THR A 167 -13.77 4.65 4.17
C THR A 167 -12.91 5.12 5.34
N HIS A 168 -11.64 5.43 5.09
CA HIS A 168 -10.73 5.96 6.10
C HIS A 168 -11.15 7.36 6.56
N PHE A 169 -11.56 8.24 5.64
CA PHE A 169 -12.01 9.58 5.99
C PHE A 169 -13.26 9.55 6.88
N VAL A 170 -14.30 8.84 6.46
CA VAL A 170 -15.54 8.71 7.22
C VAL A 170 -15.30 8.03 8.56
N GLY A 171 -14.48 6.98 8.60
CA GLY A 171 -14.12 6.32 9.85
C GLY A 171 -13.49 7.27 10.87
N ARG A 172 -12.54 8.12 10.44
CA ARG A 172 -11.90 9.14 11.30
C ARG A 172 -12.88 10.24 11.74
N VAL A 173 -13.76 10.69 10.85
CA VAL A 173 -14.80 11.67 11.20
C VAL A 173 -15.74 11.13 12.27
N ILE A 174 -16.15 9.86 12.16
CA ILE A 174 -17.05 9.23 13.14
C ILE A 174 -16.34 8.96 14.46
N ASP A 175 -15.06 8.61 14.44
CA ASP A 175 -14.22 8.45 15.62
C ASP A 175 -14.08 9.79 16.38
N ASP A 176 -13.77 10.87 15.66
CA ASP A 176 -13.69 12.24 16.22
C ASP A 176 -15.03 12.73 16.78
N PHE A 177 -16.12 12.43 16.10
CA PHE A 177 -17.48 12.73 16.57
C PHE A 177 -17.80 12.05 17.90
N GLY A 178 -17.18 10.92 18.21
CA GLY A 178 -17.30 10.21 19.47
C GLY A 178 -18.54 9.31 19.51
N THR A 179 -18.38 8.09 19.03
CA THR A 179 -19.44 7.07 19.09
C THR A 179 -19.14 6.03 20.16
N ASN A 180 -20.17 5.64 20.94
CA ASN A 180 -20.04 4.62 21.97
C ASN A 180 -21.11 3.53 21.78
N GLN A 181 -20.75 2.29 22.04
CA GLN A 181 -21.70 1.19 22.04
C GLN A 181 -22.74 1.36 23.17
N THR A 182 -23.99 1.03 22.84
CA THR A 182 -25.10 1.07 23.76
C THR A 182 -25.86 -0.25 23.78
N ARG A 183 -26.77 -0.43 24.75
CA ARG A 183 -27.61 -1.65 24.84
C ARG A 183 -28.71 -1.75 23.79
N ILE A 184 -28.88 -0.70 22.96
CA ILE A 184 -29.95 -0.63 21.95
C ILE A 184 -29.39 -0.48 20.53
N ASP A 185 -28.13 -0.83 20.31
CA ASP A 185 -27.48 -0.70 19.02
C ASP A 185 -28.16 -1.54 17.95
N THR A 186 -28.51 -0.88 16.86
CA THR A 186 -28.97 -1.56 15.64
C THR A 186 -27.81 -2.22 14.91
N GLU A 187 -28.08 -3.18 14.01
CA GLU A 187 -27.04 -3.80 13.18
C GLU A 187 -26.30 -2.77 12.32
N GLY A 188 -26.98 -1.76 11.80
CA GLY A 188 -26.34 -0.66 11.07
C GLY A 188 -25.34 0.12 11.93
N TYR A 189 -25.68 0.41 13.19
CA TYR A 189 -24.77 1.08 14.12
C TYR A 189 -23.57 0.21 14.50
N LYS A 190 -23.77 -1.10 14.69
CA LYS A 190 -22.68 -2.03 14.91
C LYS A 190 -21.72 -2.12 13.72
N ALA A 191 -22.26 -2.08 12.48
CA ALA A 191 -21.45 -2.04 11.27
C ALA A 191 -20.63 -0.76 11.17
N LEU A 192 -21.19 0.40 11.58
CA LEU A 192 -20.50 1.67 11.67
C LEU A 192 -19.32 1.60 12.68
N HIS A 193 -19.56 1.06 13.86
CA HIS A 193 -18.48 0.83 14.85
C HIS A 193 -17.39 -0.10 14.33
N LYS A 194 -17.76 -1.14 13.57
CA LYS A 194 -16.78 -2.03 12.95
C LYS A 194 -15.92 -1.29 11.93
N LEU A 195 -16.51 -0.40 11.14
CA LEU A 195 -15.79 0.47 10.20
C LEU A 195 -14.76 1.34 10.93
N VAL A 196 -15.19 2.07 11.96
CA VAL A 196 -14.32 2.90 12.80
C VAL A 196 -13.17 2.06 13.37
N SER A 197 -13.49 0.93 14.00
CA SER A 197 -12.51 0.01 14.59
C SER A 197 -11.49 -0.50 13.57
N GLN A 198 -11.88 -0.70 12.31
CA GLN A 198 -11.01 -1.17 11.24
C GLN A 198 -10.08 -0.06 10.75
N THR A 199 -10.61 1.14 10.50
CA THR A 199 -9.86 2.25 9.88
C THR A 199 -9.01 3.02 10.90
N CYS A 200 -9.45 3.11 12.16
CA CYS A 200 -8.74 3.82 13.21
C CYS A 200 -7.67 3.01 13.95
N LYS A 201 -7.51 1.71 13.62
CA LYS A 201 -6.35 0.91 14.06
C LYS A 201 -5.05 1.32 13.38
N ASP A 202 -5.15 1.83 12.17
CA ASP A 202 -4.00 2.31 11.43
C ASP A 202 -3.48 3.61 12.03
N ARG A 203 -2.17 3.82 11.90
CA ARG A 203 -1.53 5.06 12.36
C ARG A 203 -2.13 6.26 11.65
N TRP A 204 -2.13 7.40 12.33
CA TRP A 204 -2.62 8.67 11.77
C TRP A 204 -1.87 9.06 10.50
N GLU A 205 -0.55 8.82 10.48
CA GLU A 205 0.30 9.11 9.34
C GLU A 205 -0.11 8.35 8.07
N LEU A 206 -0.55 7.10 8.19
CA LEU A 206 -1.04 6.35 7.04
C LEU A 206 -2.35 6.94 6.50
N PHE A 207 -3.24 7.37 7.39
CA PHE A 207 -4.46 8.07 6.99
C PHE A 207 -4.13 9.35 6.22
N GLU A 208 -3.24 10.20 6.76
CA GLU A 208 -2.79 11.42 6.08
C GLU A 208 -2.17 11.11 4.72
N ASP A 209 -1.32 10.09 4.64
CA ASP A 209 -0.65 9.71 3.40
C ASP A 209 -1.65 9.27 2.32
N ILE A 210 -2.63 8.43 2.67
CA ILE A 210 -3.70 8.02 1.75
C ILE A 210 -4.47 9.24 1.22
N GLN A 211 -4.75 10.22 2.08
CA GLN A 211 -5.51 11.41 1.66
C GLN A 211 -4.68 12.39 0.86
N ASN A 212 -3.41 12.61 1.22
CA ASN A 212 -2.59 13.65 0.62
C ASN A 212 -1.87 13.21 -0.66
N PHE A 213 -1.52 11.94 -0.80
CA PHE A 213 -0.78 11.43 -1.95
C PHE A 213 -1.65 10.81 -3.04
N ASN A 214 -2.95 10.63 -2.81
CA ASN A 214 -3.89 10.26 -3.86
C ASN A 214 -4.51 11.54 -4.47
N PRO A 215 -4.29 11.83 -5.76
CA PRO A 215 -4.71 13.10 -6.37
C PRO A 215 -6.22 13.29 -6.50
N TYR A 216 -7.02 12.25 -6.19
CA TYR A 216 -8.49 12.28 -6.34
C TYR A 216 -9.23 12.45 -5.01
N THR A 217 -8.54 12.37 -3.86
CA THR A 217 -9.19 12.41 -2.53
C THR A 217 -9.71 13.80 -2.18
N GLU A 218 -9.01 14.87 -2.54
CA GLU A 218 -9.49 16.25 -2.31
C GLU A 218 -10.88 16.47 -2.91
N LYS A 219 -11.06 16.04 -4.17
CA LYS A 219 -12.35 16.12 -4.86
C LYS A 219 -13.41 15.27 -4.16
N MET A 220 -13.06 14.05 -3.76
CA MET A 220 -13.98 13.16 -3.04
C MET A 220 -14.45 13.78 -1.73
N ILE A 221 -13.54 14.34 -0.92
CA ILE A 221 -13.86 15.02 0.35
C ILE A 221 -14.79 16.22 0.12
N SER A 222 -14.50 17.03 -0.91
CA SER A 222 -15.34 18.18 -1.26
C SER A 222 -16.76 17.75 -1.63
N GLU A 223 -16.90 16.72 -2.47
CA GLU A 223 -18.23 16.18 -2.86
C GLU A 223 -18.98 15.57 -1.67
N LEU A 224 -18.26 14.88 -0.77
CA LEU A 224 -18.85 14.32 0.46
C LEU A 224 -19.38 15.43 1.38
N ASN A 225 -18.60 16.49 1.60
CA ASN A 225 -19.03 17.65 2.40
C ASN A 225 -20.26 18.34 1.79
N GLY A 226 -20.32 18.45 0.47
CA GLY A 226 -21.51 18.94 -0.24
C GLY A 226 -22.74 18.07 0.01
N SER A 227 -22.55 16.74 0.06
CA SER A 227 -23.64 15.79 0.35
C SER A 227 -24.11 15.90 1.80
N PHE A 228 -23.20 16.04 2.77
CA PHE A 228 -23.55 16.29 4.17
C PHE A 228 -24.41 17.55 4.31
N LYS A 229 -23.95 18.68 3.75
CA LYS A 229 -24.71 19.94 3.78
C LYS A 229 -26.10 19.79 3.20
N LYS A 230 -26.21 19.17 2.01
CA LYS A 230 -27.51 18.95 1.34
C LYS A 230 -28.48 18.14 2.19
N ILE A 231 -28.02 17.09 2.85
CA ILE A 231 -28.88 16.23 3.70
C ILE A 231 -29.29 16.98 4.98
N SER A 232 -28.37 17.72 5.61
CA SER A 232 -28.70 18.54 6.78
C SER A 232 -29.77 19.56 6.47
N GLU A 233 -29.69 20.28 5.36
CA GLU A 233 -30.70 21.27 4.92
C GLU A 233 -32.10 20.66 4.68
N ILE A 234 -32.20 19.36 4.38
CA ILE A 234 -33.46 18.65 4.22
C ILE A 234 -34.16 18.42 5.57
N ILE A 235 -33.34 18.14 6.62
CA ILE A 235 -33.85 17.78 7.96
C ILE A 235 -34.21 19.05 8.77
N GLU A 236 -33.53 20.16 8.52
CA GLU A 236 -33.77 21.44 9.20
C GLU A 236 -35.09 22.14 8.77
N LYS A 237 -35.81 21.57 7.82
CA LYS A 237 -37.15 22.07 7.35
C LYS A 237 -38.29 21.45 8.15
#